data_a4faab7c2d4dd352cd065da3fce5771c
#
_entry.id   a4faab7c2d4dd352cd065da3fce5771c
#
_cell.length_a   1.000
_cell.length_b   1.000
_cell.length_c   1.000
_cell.angle_alpha   90.00
_cell.angle_beta   90.00
_cell.angle_gamma   90.00
#
_symmetry.space_group_name_H-M   'P 1'
#
loop_
_entity.id
_entity.type
_entity.pdbx_description
1 polymer ?
#
loop_
_entity_poly.entity_id
_entity_poly.type
_entity_poly.pdbx_seq_one_letter_code
_entity_poly.pdbx_strand_id
1 'polypeptide(L)'
;ETSPEYDGNLLSELNALYEGGDSFNNIKSQFLPKRPIEKSELVSSTHYDLRLESAFYTNYAAGIVDWFSAKVVEGNPRIIVGDNISDLSKAYWESLNHNADGCGNPLVTLCRWAAREIIINSRAYWCIKFNEENSIDGRLSLFDAITVDDWQKDVDNGVQWIRRHTVDTIRDEEKPWSAATKELHFWTFYDNEKIIIYTASRDVGKNWNKKDIAIKTFEQYHEFGNPVFDIRSDESMWVMDRIKEPAIKLFQREANLNFYLDNVTIQVPYLNLNDPESWKSLPMTPLGAIVLGLNEKFGYASPSSAGFEPSFKSIELCKRSFYESLQIMAKEAAALPQAGRLSGEAVESMQKPMEILLGSFAWPIQDALERSIASLKEYRTEPDADIRVVGFGKIEADETELEELIFGQGVVNGAETKEGGEGGEETTDD
;
A
#
# COMPACT_ATOMS: atom_id res chain seq x y z
N GLU A 1 -12.91 -7.52 -22.46
CA GLU A 1 -11.59 -8.11 -22.13
C GLU A 1 -10.75 -7.02 -21.46
N THR A 2 -9.86 -7.38 -20.56
CA THR A 2 -8.91 -6.47 -19.90
C THR A 2 -7.61 -6.38 -20.70
N SER A 3 -6.85 -5.31 -20.51
CA SER A 3 -5.51 -5.19 -21.09
C SER A 3 -4.62 -6.37 -20.66
N PRO A 4 -3.79 -6.93 -21.54
CA PRO A 4 -2.82 -7.97 -21.17
C PRO A 4 -1.81 -7.53 -20.08
N GLU A 5 -1.58 -6.24 -19.96
CA GLU A 5 -0.69 -5.64 -18.95
C GLU A 5 -1.38 -5.42 -17.59
N TYR A 6 -2.70 -5.65 -17.51
CA TYR A 6 -3.46 -5.47 -16.27
C TYR A 6 -3.46 -6.76 -15.44
N ASP A 7 -2.82 -6.71 -14.28
CA ASP A 7 -2.87 -7.78 -13.28
C ASP A 7 -3.65 -7.32 -12.04
N GLY A 8 -4.98 -7.47 -12.13
CA GLY A 8 -5.87 -7.10 -11.03
C GLY A 8 -5.65 -7.92 -9.75
N ASN A 9 -5.12 -9.15 -9.85
CA ASN A 9 -4.82 -9.97 -8.68
C ASN A 9 -3.61 -9.39 -7.94
N LEU A 10 -2.53 -9.07 -8.67
CA LEU A 10 -1.36 -8.44 -8.08
C LEU A 10 -1.71 -7.10 -7.43
N LEU A 11 -2.45 -6.24 -8.12
CA LEU A 11 -2.87 -4.94 -7.58
C LEU A 11 -3.74 -5.12 -6.31
N SER A 12 -4.65 -6.09 -6.31
CA SER A 12 -5.48 -6.41 -5.14
C SER A 12 -4.63 -6.89 -3.94
N GLU A 13 -3.63 -7.74 -4.19
CA GLU A 13 -2.69 -8.19 -3.16
C GLU A 13 -1.88 -7.04 -2.56
N LEU A 14 -1.35 -6.13 -3.41
CA LEU A 14 -0.55 -4.99 -2.98
C LEU A 14 -1.39 -4.00 -2.16
N ASN A 15 -2.61 -3.71 -2.61
CA ASN A 15 -3.53 -2.87 -1.86
C ASN A 15 -3.92 -3.50 -0.51
N ALA A 16 -4.18 -4.80 -0.46
CA ALA A 16 -4.48 -5.48 0.80
C ALA A 16 -3.30 -5.48 1.79
N LEU A 17 -2.06 -5.60 1.30
CA LEU A 17 -0.85 -5.45 2.11
C LEU A 17 -0.69 -4.03 2.67
N TYR A 18 -1.10 -3.01 1.90
CA TYR A 18 -1.10 -1.63 2.35
C TYR A 18 -2.23 -1.34 3.33
N GLU A 19 -3.47 -1.73 3.02
CA GLU A 19 -4.64 -1.45 3.84
C GLU A 19 -4.60 -2.20 5.17
N GLY A 20 -4.10 -3.44 5.16
CA GLY A 20 -4.15 -4.31 6.33
C GLY A 20 -5.59 -4.66 6.73
N GLY A 21 -5.85 -4.86 8.02
CA GLY A 21 -7.19 -5.04 8.57
C GLY A 21 -8.02 -6.12 7.84
N ASP A 22 -9.27 -5.79 7.52
CA ASP A 22 -10.19 -6.74 6.86
C ASP A 22 -9.77 -7.08 5.43
N SER A 23 -9.21 -6.14 4.68
CA SER A 23 -8.70 -6.36 3.32
C SER A 23 -7.62 -7.46 3.32
N PHE A 24 -6.66 -7.38 4.23
CA PHE A 24 -5.63 -8.39 4.40
C PHE A 24 -6.19 -9.70 4.96
N ASN A 25 -7.09 -9.64 5.95
CA ASN A 25 -7.67 -10.83 6.59
C ASN A 25 -8.44 -11.71 5.60
N ASN A 26 -9.07 -11.12 4.60
CA ASN A 26 -9.79 -11.87 3.56
C ASN A 26 -8.87 -12.71 2.68
N ILE A 27 -7.60 -12.32 2.52
CA ILE A 27 -6.62 -13.01 1.67
C ILE A 27 -5.43 -13.61 2.44
N LYS A 28 -5.36 -13.45 3.78
CA LYS A 28 -4.22 -13.90 4.59
C LYS A 28 -3.88 -15.39 4.44
N SER A 29 -4.86 -16.24 4.11
CA SER A 29 -4.63 -17.66 3.84
C SER A 29 -3.73 -17.90 2.62
N GLN A 30 -3.70 -16.99 1.65
CA GLN A 30 -2.83 -17.06 0.48
C GLN A 30 -1.37 -16.81 0.88
N PHE A 31 -1.15 -15.95 1.87
CA PHE A 31 0.18 -15.59 2.38
C PHE A 31 0.68 -16.51 3.49
N LEU A 32 -0.18 -17.30 4.12
CA LEU A 32 0.18 -18.24 5.18
C LEU A 32 -0.04 -19.70 4.72
N PRO A 33 0.84 -20.30 3.91
CA PRO A 33 0.65 -21.66 3.41
C PRO A 33 0.71 -22.70 4.51
N LYS A 34 0.01 -23.82 4.31
CA LYS A 34 0.10 -24.98 5.19
C LYS A 34 1.53 -25.53 5.22
N ARG A 35 2.07 -25.74 6.42
CA ARG A 35 3.37 -26.40 6.62
C ARG A 35 3.29 -27.90 6.25
N PRO A 36 4.42 -28.55 5.94
CA PRO A 36 4.42 -30.00 5.62
C PRO A 36 3.73 -30.85 6.67
N ILE A 37 3.90 -30.54 7.96
CA ILE A 37 3.26 -31.26 9.05
C ILE A 37 1.73 -31.06 9.07
N GLU A 38 1.23 -29.89 8.71
CA GLU A 38 -0.19 -29.56 8.63
C GLU A 38 -0.88 -30.15 7.38
N LYS A 39 -0.08 -30.62 6.42
CA LYS A 39 -0.55 -31.36 5.23
C LYS A 39 -0.60 -32.87 5.48
N SER A 40 0.02 -33.35 6.57
CA SER A 40 0.06 -34.76 6.91
C SER A 40 -1.21 -35.16 7.69
N GLU A 41 -1.64 -36.39 7.55
CA GLU A 41 -2.77 -36.94 8.32
C GLU A 41 -2.48 -37.07 9.83
N LEU A 42 -1.21 -36.90 10.24
CA LEU A 42 -0.77 -36.99 11.63
C LEU A 42 -1.20 -35.81 12.49
N VAL A 43 -1.53 -34.67 11.87
CA VAL A 43 -1.93 -33.45 12.57
C VAL A 43 -3.34 -33.08 12.12
N SER A 44 -4.21 -32.78 13.07
CA SER A 44 -5.57 -32.32 12.79
C SER A 44 -5.57 -31.06 11.89
N SER A 45 -6.50 -30.99 10.94
CA SER A 45 -6.72 -29.79 10.10
C SER A 45 -6.93 -28.54 10.94
N THR A 46 -7.43 -28.65 12.16
CA THR A 46 -7.63 -27.57 13.12
C THR A 46 -6.33 -26.84 13.50
N HIS A 47 -5.16 -27.48 13.40
CA HIS A 47 -3.87 -26.82 13.69
C HIS A 47 -3.56 -25.67 12.74
N TYR A 48 -3.83 -25.84 11.45
CA TYR A 48 -3.67 -24.76 10.49
C TYR A 48 -4.68 -23.64 10.73
N ASP A 49 -5.94 -24.01 11.01
CA ASP A 49 -7.01 -23.04 11.23
C ASP A 49 -6.73 -22.18 12.47
N LEU A 50 -6.26 -22.78 13.56
CA LEU A 50 -5.82 -22.06 14.77
C LEU A 50 -4.63 -21.14 14.49
N ARG A 51 -3.63 -21.62 13.72
CA ARG A 51 -2.49 -20.78 13.33
C ARG A 51 -2.92 -19.62 12.44
N LEU A 52 -3.85 -19.83 11.53
CA LEU A 52 -4.41 -18.78 10.67
C LEU A 52 -5.24 -17.78 11.48
N GLU A 53 -6.02 -18.26 12.46
CA GLU A 53 -6.82 -17.42 13.34
C GLU A 53 -5.95 -16.51 14.23
N SER A 54 -4.91 -17.09 14.84
CA SER A 54 -3.97 -16.36 15.70
C SER A 54 -2.99 -15.48 14.92
N ALA A 55 -2.92 -15.63 13.59
CA ALA A 55 -2.00 -14.85 12.77
C ALA A 55 -2.42 -13.37 12.71
N PHE A 56 -1.49 -12.51 13.10
CA PHE A 56 -1.63 -11.06 13.10
C PHE A 56 -0.66 -10.45 12.08
N TYR A 57 -1.12 -9.47 11.32
CA TYR A 57 -0.32 -8.75 10.35
C TYR A 57 0.09 -7.38 10.90
N THR A 58 1.38 -7.21 11.16
CA THR A 58 1.96 -5.92 11.51
C THR A 58 2.23 -5.14 10.22
N ASN A 59 1.45 -4.09 9.99
CA ASN A 59 1.44 -3.38 8.71
C ASN A 59 2.60 -2.39 8.57
N TYR A 60 3.82 -2.88 8.45
CA TYR A 60 5.00 -2.05 8.16
C TYR A 60 4.94 -1.43 6.76
N ALA A 61 4.30 -2.10 5.79
CA ALA A 61 4.18 -1.60 4.43
C ALA A 61 3.41 -0.28 4.38
N ALA A 62 2.30 -0.15 5.14
CA ALA A 62 1.57 1.10 5.23
C ALA A 62 2.42 2.24 5.78
N GLY A 63 3.17 1.98 6.85
CA GLY A 63 4.07 2.99 7.42
C GLY A 63 5.09 3.52 6.41
N ILE A 64 5.70 2.61 5.63
CA ILE A 64 6.66 2.97 4.57
C ILE A 64 5.98 3.80 3.48
N VAL A 65 4.84 3.33 2.95
CA VAL A 65 4.10 4.03 1.88
C VAL A 65 3.64 5.41 2.34
N ASP A 66 3.12 5.51 3.56
CA ASP A 66 2.64 6.78 4.13
C ASP A 66 3.80 7.76 4.37
N TRP A 67 4.95 7.27 4.81
CA TRP A 67 6.15 8.10 4.95
C TRP A 67 6.61 8.64 3.59
N PHE A 68 6.77 7.78 2.57
CA PHE A 68 7.16 8.20 1.22
C PHE A 68 6.15 9.20 0.64
N SER A 69 4.85 8.91 0.73
CA SER A 69 3.82 9.79 0.17
C SER A 69 3.77 11.16 0.87
N ALA A 70 4.05 11.20 2.19
CA ALA A 70 4.13 12.45 2.93
C ALA A 70 5.37 13.28 2.51
N LYS A 71 6.53 12.63 2.36
CA LYS A 71 7.77 13.29 1.93
C LYS A 71 7.69 13.85 0.51
N VAL A 72 7.04 13.14 -0.42
CA VAL A 72 6.82 13.61 -1.81
C VAL A 72 6.09 14.97 -1.86
N VAL A 73 5.17 15.21 -0.92
CA VAL A 73 4.36 16.44 -0.88
C VAL A 73 4.80 17.44 0.21
N GLU A 74 5.94 17.22 0.85
CA GLU A 74 6.43 18.04 1.97
C GLU A 74 6.60 19.52 1.57
N GLY A 75 7.01 19.80 0.32
CA GLY A 75 7.11 21.13 -0.24
C GLY A 75 5.78 21.84 -0.49
N ASN A 76 4.64 21.25 -0.12
CA ASN A 76 3.28 21.77 -0.26
C ASN A 76 2.94 22.14 -1.72
N PRO A 77 2.70 21.15 -2.59
CA PRO A 77 2.31 21.36 -3.98
C PRO A 77 1.12 22.30 -4.12
N ARG A 78 1.27 23.34 -4.95
CA ARG A 78 0.24 24.35 -5.16
C ARG A 78 0.34 25.01 -6.53
N ILE A 79 -0.78 25.56 -6.97
CA ILE A 79 -0.89 26.37 -8.17
C ILE A 79 -0.63 27.84 -7.80
N ILE A 80 0.29 28.48 -8.50
CA ILE A 80 0.54 29.91 -8.42
C ILE A 80 0.00 30.56 -9.69
N VAL A 81 -0.67 31.71 -9.53
CA VAL A 81 -1.34 32.43 -10.58
C VAL A 81 -0.66 33.77 -10.78
N GLY A 82 -0.27 34.09 -12.03
CA GLY A 82 0.29 35.39 -12.41
C GLY A 82 -0.78 36.47 -12.47
N ASP A 83 -0.33 37.70 -12.72
CA ASP A 83 -1.19 38.89 -12.71
C ASP A 83 -1.83 39.18 -14.09
N ASN A 84 -1.58 38.34 -15.11
CA ASN A 84 -2.02 38.58 -16.50
C ASN A 84 -3.43 38.04 -16.83
N ILE A 85 -4.24 37.71 -15.83
CA ILE A 85 -5.59 37.13 -15.98
C ILE A 85 -6.62 37.93 -15.19
N SER A 86 -7.91 37.72 -15.50
CA SER A 86 -9.01 38.37 -14.80
C SER A 86 -9.14 37.90 -13.35
N ASP A 87 -9.68 38.75 -12.47
CA ASP A 87 -9.88 38.42 -11.05
C ASP A 87 -10.76 37.16 -10.86
N LEU A 88 -11.73 36.96 -11.76
CA LEU A 88 -12.64 35.79 -11.73
C LEU A 88 -11.88 34.53 -12.11
N SER A 89 -11.00 34.58 -13.08
CA SER A 89 -10.14 33.48 -13.45
C SER A 89 -9.12 33.16 -12.35
N LYS A 90 -8.53 34.22 -11.78
CA LYS A 90 -7.61 34.07 -10.65
C LYS A 90 -8.27 33.37 -9.48
N ALA A 91 -9.50 33.75 -9.10
CA ALA A 91 -10.27 33.13 -8.03
C ALA A 91 -10.54 31.62 -8.31
N TYR A 92 -10.82 31.25 -9.56
CA TYR A 92 -10.98 29.84 -9.96
C TYR A 92 -9.70 29.05 -9.74
N TRP A 93 -8.57 29.49 -10.31
CA TRP A 93 -7.30 28.80 -10.21
C TRP A 93 -6.80 28.68 -8.76
N GLU A 94 -6.96 29.75 -7.96
CA GLU A 94 -6.65 29.71 -6.54
C GLU A 94 -7.56 28.75 -5.77
N SER A 95 -8.84 28.61 -6.20
CA SER A 95 -9.79 27.68 -5.56
C SER A 95 -9.36 26.23 -5.68
N LEU A 96 -8.61 25.85 -6.72
CA LEU A 96 -8.09 24.48 -6.89
C LEU A 96 -7.10 24.10 -5.78
N ASN A 97 -6.39 25.05 -5.19
CA ASN A 97 -5.51 24.77 -4.05
C ASN A 97 -6.28 24.27 -2.82
N HIS A 98 -7.53 24.70 -2.64
CA HIS A 98 -8.35 24.39 -1.45
C HIS A 98 -9.44 23.35 -1.73
N ASN A 99 -9.87 23.23 -2.95
CA ASN A 99 -10.95 22.33 -3.38
C ASN A 99 -10.69 21.87 -4.81
N ALA A 100 -9.69 21.04 -5.00
CA ALA A 100 -9.26 20.60 -6.33
C ALA A 100 -10.28 19.70 -7.03
N ASP A 101 -10.97 18.85 -6.27
CA ASP A 101 -11.90 17.82 -6.78
C ASP A 101 -13.39 18.24 -6.76
N GLY A 102 -13.69 19.42 -6.21
CA GLY A 102 -15.07 19.86 -5.99
C GLY A 102 -15.74 19.25 -4.76
N CYS A 103 -15.10 18.33 -4.07
CA CYS A 103 -15.60 17.67 -2.86
C CYS A 103 -14.98 18.24 -1.57
N GLY A 104 -14.15 19.27 -1.67
CA GLY A 104 -13.49 19.93 -0.54
C GLY A 104 -12.06 19.45 -0.29
N ASN A 105 -11.49 18.59 -1.14
CA ASN A 105 -10.13 18.12 -0.97
C ASN A 105 -9.13 19.12 -1.60
N PRO A 106 -8.12 19.58 -0.80
CA PRO A 106 -7.05 20.43 -1.29
C PRO A 106 -6.18 19.71 -2.32
N LEU A 107 -5.53 20.48 -3.21
CA LEU A 107 -4.63 19.93 -4.23
C LEU A 107 -3.51 19.08 -3.61
N VAL A 108 -2.91 19.52 -2.50
CA VAL A 108 -1.86 18.77 -1.79
C VAL A 108 -2.33 17.38 -1.34
N THR A 109 -3.60 17.25 -0.95
CA THR A 109 -4.19 15.96 -0.58
C THR A 109 -4.29 15.03 -1.79
N LEU A 110 -4.73 15.55 -2.93
CA LEU A 110 -4.79 14.76 -4.17
C LEU A 110 -3.38 14.37 -4.63
N CYS A 111 -2.39 15.27 -4.54
CA CYS A 111 -0.99 14.95 -4.83
C CYS A 111 -0.46 13.84 -3.91
N ARG A 112 -0.79 13.86 -2.62
CA ARG A 112 -0.44 12.80 -1.67
C ARG A 112 -1.09 11.47 -2.03
N TRP A 113 -2.36 11.47 -2.45
CA TRP A 113 -3.04 10.26 -2.91
C TRP A 113 -2.42 9.73 -4.19
N ALA A 114 -2.05 10.61 -5.14
CA ALA A 114 -1.33 10.21 -6.34
C ALA A 114 0.02 9.58 -6.00
N ALA A 115 0.78 10.16 -5.06
CA ALA A 115 2.04 9.59 -4.60
C ALA A 115 1.84 8.21 -3.97
N ARG A 116 0.82 8.04 -3.12
CA ARG A 116 0.45 6.75 -2.55
C ARG A 116 0.16 5.72 -3.63
N GLU A 117 -0.67 6.06 -4.61
CA GLU A 117 -1.03 5.17 -5.70
C GLU A 117 0.18 4.71 -6.53
N ILE A 118 1.08 5.61 -6.90
CA ILE A 118 2.27 5.22 -7.68
C ILE A 118 3.27 4.40 -6.84
N ILE A 119 3.33 4.60 -5.54
CA ILE A 119 4.17 3.81 -4.64
C ILE A 119 3.60 2.38 -4.48
N ILE A 120 2.26 2.24 -4.36
CA ILE A 120 1.59 0.94 -4.21
C ILE A 120 1.47 0.23 -5.56
N ASN A 121 0.97 0.91 -6.60
CA ASN A 121 0.51 0.32 -7.85
C ASN A 121 1.36 0.68 -9.06
N SER A 122 2.47 1.44 -8.89
CA SER A 122 3.35 1.97 -9.94
C SER A 122 2.69 2.95 -10.91
N ARG A 123 1.39 3.18 -10.77
CA ARG A 123 0.61 4.05 -11.65
C ARG A 123 -0.57 4.68 -10.93
N ALA A 124 -0.96 5.88 -11.40
CA ALA A 124 -2.18 6.57 -11.02
C ALA A 124 -2.66 7.39 -12.22
N TYR A 125 -3.84 7.96 -12.14
CA TYR A 125 -4.40 8.74 -13.26
C TYR A 125 -5.06 10.00 -12.75
N TRP A 126 -4.60 11.18 -13.22
CA TRP A 126 -5.36 12.41 -13.11
C TRP A 126 -6.48 12.42 -14.12
N CYS A 127 -7.65 12.91 -13.74
CA CYS A 127 -8.77 13.12 -14.63
C CYS A 127 -9.34 14.52 -14.42
N ILE A 128 -9.59 15.23 -15.50
CA ILE A 128 -10.37 16.46 -15.47
C ILE A 128 -11.85 16.10 -15.53
N LYS A 129 -12.60 16.43 -14.49
CA LYS A 129 -14.06 16.33 -14.47
C LYS A 129 -14.68 17.65 -14.90
N PHE A 130 -15.54 17.58 -15.88
CA PHE A 130 -16.33 18.72 -16.33
C PHE A 130 -17.72 18.61 -15.70
N ASN A 131 -18.24 19.72 -15.18
CA ASN A 131 -19.58 19.77 -14.65
C ASN A 131 -20.59 19.74 -15.82
N GLU A 132 -21.67 18.94 -15.71
CA GLU A 132 -22.67 18.74 -16.75
C GLU A 132 -23.46 20.01 -17.12
N GLU A 133 -23.45 21.03 -16.27
CA GLU A 133 -24.22 22.26 -16.42
C GLU A 133 -23.43 23.44 -17.01
N ASN A 134 -22.79 23.27 -18.17
CA ASN A 134 -22.10 24.37 -18.89
C ASN A 134 -21.03 25.13 -18.07
N SER A 135 -20.53 24.57 -17.01
CA SER A 135 -19.46 25.15 -16.23
C SER A 135 -18.13 24.95 -16.95
N ILE A 136 -17.47 26.03 -17.30
CA ILE A 136 -16.08 26.03 -17.79
C ILE A 136 -15.09 25.67 -16.68
N ASP A 137 -15.57 25.44 -15.47
CA ASP A 137 -14.77 25.18 -14.29
C ASP A 137 -14.56 23.67 -14.12
N GLY A 138 -13.57 23.12 -14.82
CA GLY A 138 -13.13 21.73 -14.61
C GLY A 138 -12.56 21.52 -13.21
N ARG A 139 -12.63 20.31 -12.71
CA ARG A 139 -12.08 19.88 -11.43
C ARG A 139 -11.14 18.69 -11.62
N LEU A 140 -10.12 18.59 -10.80
CA LEU A 140 -9.20 17.49 -10.82
C LEU A 140 -9.76 16.31 -10.04
N SER A 141 -9.57 15.11 -10.55
CA SER A 141 -9.94 13.87 -9.85
C SER A 141 -8.80 12.87 -10.02
N LEU A 142 -8.65 11.97 -9.08
CA LEU A 142 -7.70 10.88 -9.16
C LEU A 142 -8.44 9.55 -9.37
N PHE A 143 -7.90 8.69 -10.23
CA PHE A 143 -8.36 7.32 -10.37
C PHE A 143 -7.31 6.36 -9.83
N ASP A 144 -7.76 5.41 -9.04
CA ASP A 144 -6.93 4.32 -8.54
C ASP A 144 -6.56 3.38 -9.68
N ALA A 145 -5.33 2.90 -9.70
CA ALA A 145 -4.82 2.04 -10.77
C ALA A 145 -5.66 0.76 -10.94
N ILE A 146 -6.14 0.19 -9.84
CA ILE A 146 -6.97 -1.03 -9.84
C ILE A 146 -8.30 -0.84 -10.58
N THR A 147 -8.80 0.40 -10.69
CA THR A 147 -10.05 0.68 -11.39
C THR A 147 -9.88 0.83 -12.90
N VAL A 148 -8.66 1.03 -13.39
CA VAL A 148 -8.35 1.18 -14.82
C VAL A 148 -7.87 -0.16 -15.36
N ASP A 149 -8.78 -0.89 -16.01
CA ASP A 149 -8.58 -2.28 -16.39
C ASP A 149 -8.27 -2.49 -17.88
N ASP A 150 -8.35 -1.42 -18.70
CA ASP A 150 -8.01 -1.48 -20.12
C ASP A 150 -7.62 -0.10 -20.66
N TRP A 151 -6.68 -0.06 -21.60
CA TRP A 151 -6.21 1.18 -22.22
C TRP A 151 -5.51 0.94 -23.54
N GLN A 152 -5.45 1.96 -24.37
CA GLN A 152 -4.64 1.98 -25.57
C GLN A 152 -3.73 3.22 -25.57
N LYS A 153 -2.48 3.00 -25.89
CA LYS A 153 -1.48 4.06 -26.07
C LYS A 153 -1.11 4.22 -27.52
N ASP A 154 -0.91 5.45 -27.92
CA ASP A 154 -0.22 5.80 -29.13
C ASP A 154 1.26 6.06 -28.82
N VAL A 155 2.14 5.66 -29.73
CA VAL A 155 3.60 5.82 -29.56
C VAL A 155 3.99 7.30 -29.44
N ASP A 156 3.26 8.16 -30.17
CA ASP A 156 3.60 9.58 -30.28
C ASP A 156 2.74 10.49 -29.41
N ASN A 157 1.51 10.09 -29.07
CA ASN A 157 0.50 10.96 -28.46
C ASN A 157 0.05 10.53 -27.04
N GLY A 158 0.68 9.52 -26.45
CA GLY A 158 0.36 9.05 -25.11
C GLY A 158 -0.90 8.18 -25.07
N VAL A 159 -1.78 8.42 -24.10
CA VAL A 159 -3.00 7.60 -23.92
C VAL A 159 -4.06 8.02 -24.92
N GLN A 160 -4.46 7.10 -25.83
CA GLN A 160 -5.58 7.31 -26.77
C GLN A 160 -6.92 7.17 -26.06
N TRP A 161 -7.12 6.09 -25.36
CA TRP A 161 -8.31 5.86 -24.55
C TRP A 161 -8.00 5.02 -23.32
N ILE A 162 -8.85 5.18 -22.30
CA ILE A 162 -8.80 4.43 -21.04
C ILE A 162 -10.21 3.94 -20.72
N ARG A 163 -10.30 2.70 -20.22
CA ARG A 163 -11.51 2.17 -19.60
C ARG A 163 -11.33 2.09 -18.08
N ARG A 164 -12.22 2.76 -17.38
CA ARG A 164 -12.35 2.66 -15.94
C ARG A 164 -13.55 1.80 -15.57
N HIS A 165 -13.35 0.82 -14.71
CA HIS A 165 -14.42 -0.02 -14.14
C HIS A 165 -14.61 0.29 -12.67
N THR A 166 -15.82 0.70 -12.29
CA THR A 166 -16.19 0.95 -10.89
C THR A 166 -17.46 0.17 -10.54
N VAL A 167 -17.59 -0.17 -9.27
CA VAL A 167 -18.71 -0.94 -8.76
C VAL A 167 -19.33 -0.22 -7.57
N ASP A 168 -20.60 0.10 -7.69
CA ASP A 168 -21.42 0.59 -6.58
C ASP A 168 -22.32 -0.52 -6.08
N THR A 169 -22.74 -0.43 -4.83
CA THR A 169 -23.64 -1.39 -4.22
C THR A 169 -25.00 -0.76 -3.95
N ILE A 170 -26.06 -1.39 -4.46
CA ILE A 170 -27.44 -0.96 -4.20
C ILE A 170 -27.95 -1.72 -2.98
N ARG A 171 -28.44 -0.97 -2.01
CA ARG A 171 -29.18 -1.48 -0.86
C ARG A 171 -30.66 -1.29 -1.06
N ASP A 172 -31.45 -2.06 -0.32
CA ASP A 172 -32.91 -1.89 -0.26
C ASP A 172 -33.23 -0.50 0.32
N GLU A 173 -33.97 0.32 -0.42
CA GLU A 173 -34.35 1.67 0.02
C GLU A 173 -35.20 1.64 1.29
N GLU A 174 -36.03 0.59 1.45
CA GLU A 174 -36.88 0.41 2.65
C GLU A 174 -36.04 -0.05 3.87
N LYS A 175 -34.84 -0.64 3.63
CA LYS A 175 -33.96 -1.17 4.67
C LYS A 175 -32.51 -0.80 4.37
N PRO A 176 -32.12 0.47 4.45
CA PRO A 176 -30.78 0.93 4.08
C PRO A 176 -29.66 0.34 4.97
N TRP A 177 -30.02 -0.24 6.12
CA TRP A 177 -29.10 -0.97 7.01
C TRP A 177 -28.94 -2.45 6.63
N SER A 178 -29.68 -2.97 5.66
CA SER A 178 -29.54 -4.34 5.17
C SER A 178 -28.26 -4.49 4.32
N ALA A 179 -27.82 -5.73 4.12
CA ALA A 179 -26.74 -6.01 3.18
C ALA A 179 -27.13 -5.59 1.75
N ALA A 180 -26.17 -5.15 0.95
CA ALA A 180 -26.38 -4.84 -0.44
C ALA A 180 -26.94 -6.05 -1.19
N THR A 181 -27.95 -5.82 -2.04
CA THR A 181 -28.63 -6.88 -2.80
C THR A 181 -28.14 -6.96 -4.23
N LYS A 182 -27.68 -5.83 -4.77
CA LYS A 182 -27.17 -5.72 -6.15
C LYS A 182 -25.88 -4.94 -6.21
N GLU A 183 -25.07 -5.30 -7.18
CA GLU A 183 -23.89 -4.55 -7.62
C GLU A 183 -24.25 -3.84 -8.93
N LEU A 184 -23.90 -2.56 -9.01
CA LEU A 184 -24.05 -1.75 -10.20
C LEU A 184 -22.64 -1.46 -10.74
N HIS A 185 -22.35 -2.01 -11.90
CA HIS A 185 -21.07 -1.87 -12.55
C HIS A 185 -21.12 -0.78 -13.59
N PHE A 186 -20.10 0.09 -13.56
CA PHE A 186 -19.92 1.16 -14.54
C PHE A 186 -18.60 0.93 -15.26
N TRP A 187 -18.66 0.89 -16.60
CA TRP A 187 -17.49 0.96 -17.46
C TRP A 187 -17.49 2.30 -18.16
N THR A 188 -16.57 3.17 -17.74
CA THR A 188 -16.41 4.51 -18.31
C THR A 188 -15.21 4.51 -19.24
N PHE A 189 -15.46 4.80 -20.50
CA PHE A 189 -14.44 4.98 -21.52
C PHE A 189 -14.17 6.47 -21.70
N TYR A 190 -12.92 6.82 -21.61
CA TYR A 190 -12.42 8.18 -21.89
C TYR A 190 -11.54 8.11 -23.13
N ASP A 191 -11.88 8.84 -24.17
CA ASP A 191 -11.08 9.00 -25.36
C ASP A 191 -10.85 10.49 -25.70
N ASN A 192 -10.21 10.79 -26.84
CA ASN A 192 -9.90 12.15 -27.24
C ASN A 192 -11.11 13.00 -27.64
N GLU A 193 -12.26 12.38 -27.89
CA GLU A 193 -13.45 13.06 -28.42
C GLU A 193 -14.66 12.91 -27.49
N LYS A 194 -14.70 11.87 -26.68
CA LYS A 194 -15.90 11.56 -25.90
C LYS A 194 -15.66 10.74 -24.63
N ILE A 195 -16.64 10.84 -23.73
CA ILE A 195 -16.76 9.99 -22.56
C ILE A 195 -18.01 9.12 -22.74
N ILE A 196 -17.89 7.81 -22.60
CA ILE A 196 -19.00 6.86 -22.73
C ILE A 196 -19.09 6.03 -21.47
N ILE A 197 -20.30 5.96 -20.87
CA ILE A 197 -20.55 5.12 -19.71
C ILE A 197 -21.51 3.98 -20.08
N TYR A 198 -21.10 2.76 -19.82
CA TYR A 198 -21.93 1.57 -19.85
C TYR A 198 -22.22 1.11 -18.44
N THR A 199 -23.49 0.78 -18.18
CA THR A 199 -23.94 0.32 -16.86
C THR A 199 -24.58 -1.04 -16.96
N ALA A 200 -24.25 -1.93 -16.03
CA ALA A 200 -24.93 -3.22 -15.85
C ALA A 200 -25.10 -3.52 -14.37
N SER A 201 -26.17 -4.21 -14.02
CA SER A 201 -26.44 -4.62 -12.64
C SER A 201 -26.44 -6.15 -12.50
N ARG A 202 -25.93 -6.65 -11.39
CA ARG A 202 -26.05 -8.06 -11.02
C ARG A 202 -26.35 -8.21 -9.52
N ASP A 203 -26.89 -9.36 -9.12
CA ASP A 203 -27.07 -9.68 -7.71
C ASP A 203 -25.71 -9.97 -7.05
N VAL A 204 -25.53 -9.52 -5.82
CA VAL A 204 -24.29 -9.73 -5.05
C VAL A 204 -23.96 -11.23 -4.96
N GLY A 205 -22.72 -11.57 -5.28
CA GLY A 205 -22.20 -12.94 -5.21
C GLY A 205 -22.64 -13.87 -6.34
N LYS A 206 -23.37 -13.39 -7.35
CA LYS A 206 -23.72 -14.18 -8.54
C LYS A 206 -22.76 -13.92 -9.70
N ASN A 207 -22.52 -14.95 -10.49
CA ASN A 207 -21.78 -14.83 -11.75
C ASN A 207 -22.59 -14.07 -12.81
N TRP A 208 -21.90 -13.42 -13.75
CA TRP A 208 -22.52 -12.78 -14.90
C TRP A 208 -23.34 -13.77 -15.72
N ASN A 209 -24.57 -13.40 -16.04
CA ASN A 209 -25.43 -14.14 -16.96
C ASN A 209 -25.43 -13.48 -18.34
N LYS A 210 -25.75 -14.25 -19.40
CA LYS A 210 -25.92 -13.70 -20.76
C LYS A 210 -27.02 -12.61 -20.86
N LYS A 211 -27.85 -12.47 -19.82
CA LYS A 211 -28.90 -11.43 -19.74
C LYS A 211 -28.41 -10.13 -19.09
N ASP A 212 -27.27 -10.17 -18.42
CA ASP A 212 -26.65 -8.98 -17.76
C ASP A 212 -25.84 -8.23 -18.82
N ILE A 213 -26.53 -7.59 -19.74
CA ILE A 213 -25.91 -6.85 -20.84
C ILE A 213 -25.66 -5.42 -20.37
N ALA A 214 -24.44 -4.95 -20.52
CA ALA A 214 -24.10 -3.56 -20.26
C ALA A 214 -24.84 -2.65 -21.27
N ILE A 215 -25.56 -1.66 -20.75
CA ILE A 215 -26.33 -0.70 -21.54
C ILE A 215 -25.59 0.62 -21.53
N LYS A 216 -25.42 1.25 -22.69
CA LYS A 216 -24.91 2.61 -22.79
C LYS A 216 -25.88 3.56 -22.10
N THR A 217 -25.44 4.19 -21.02
CA THR A 217 -26.29 5.07 -20.21
C THR A 217 -25.97 6.54 -20.42
N PHE A 218 -24.74 6.85 -20.86
CA PHE A 218 -24.27 8.22 -21.03
C PHE A 218 -23.24 8.32 -22.16
N GLU A 219 -23.29 9.41 -22.92
CA GLU A 219 -22.27 9.79 -23.89
C GLU A 219 -22.16 11.31 -23.93
N GLN A 220 -20.95 11.81 -23.74
CA GLN A 220 -20.63 13.22 -23.80
C GLN A 220 -19.47 13.41 -24.76
N TYR A 221 -19.63 14.34 -25.71
CA TYR A 221 -18.58 14.76 -26.62
C TYR A 221 -17.83 15.95 -26.03
N HIS A 222 -16.52 16.00 -26.28
CA HIS A 222 -15.66 17.11 -25.90
C HIS A 222 -14.58 17.35 -26.95
N GLU A 223 -14.00 18.54 -26.97
CA GLU A 223 -13.00 18.94 -27.97
C GLU A 223 -11.58 19.11 -27.41
N PHE A 224 -11.32 18.60 -26.19
CA PHE A 224 -10.10 18.97 -25.44
C PHE A 224 -9.04 17.88 -25.41
N GLY A 225 -9.18 16.85 -26.22
CA GLY A 225 -8.34 15.67 -26.09
C GLY A 225 -8.72 14.79 -24.89
N ASN A 226 -7.94 13.77 -24.59
CA ASN A 226 -8.25 12.84 -23.49
C ASN A 226 -8.16 13.57 -22.13
N PRO A 227 -9.24 13.59 -21.33
CA PRO A 227 -9.22 14.24 -20.02
C PRO A 227 -8.44 13.48 -18.95
N VAL A 228 -7.88 12.30 -19.28
CA VAL A 228 -7.15 11.45 -18.35
C VAL A 228 -5.66 11.46 -18.65
N PHE A 229 -4.87 11.78 -17.63
CA PHE A 229 -3.41 11.86 -17.68
C PHE A 229 -2.81 10.77 -16.80
N ASP A 230 -2.03 9.88 -17.40
CA ASP A 230 -1.36 8.84 -16.66
C ASP A 230 -0.15 9.39 -15.88
N ILE A 231 -0.01 8.89 -14.66
CA ILE A 231 1.14 9.12 -13.80
C ILE A 231 1.81 7.76 -13.64
N ARG A 232 3.08 7.65 -14.01
CA ARG A 232 3.81 6.38 -13.90
C ARG A 232 5.16 6.60 -13.25
N SER A 233 5.47 5.76 -12.28
CA SER A 233 6.85 5.57 -11.87
C SER A 233 7.57 4.63 -12.85
N ASP A 234 8.89 4.69 -12.86
CA ASP A 234 9.68 3.66 -13.51
C ASP A 234 9.41 2.31 -12.84
N GLU A 235 9.27 1.24 -13.63
CA GLU A 235 8.99 -0.11 -13.08
C GLU A 235 10.07 -0.58 -12.10
N SER A 236 11.32 -0.14 -12.29
CA SER A 236 12.41 -0.42 -11.37
C SER A 236 12.23 0.27 -9.99
N MET A 237 11.39 1.32 -9.92
CA MET A 237 11.09 2.11 -8.73
C MET A 237 9.78 1.75 -8.05
N TRP A 238 9.22 0.59 -8.33
CA TRP A 238 7.97 0.15 -7.72
C TRP A 238 8.20 -0.34 -6.29
N VAL A 239 8.00 0.57 -5.32
CA VAL A 239 8.30 0.32 -3.90
C VAL A 239 7.55 -0.89 -3.38
N MET A 240 6.23 -0.93 -3.57
CA MET A 240 5.40 -1.97 -2.98
C MET A 240 5.73 -3.36 -3.53
N ASP A 241 6.09 -3.48 -4.81
CA ASP A 241 6.55 -4.74 -5.39
C ASP A 241 7.86 -5.21 -4.76
N ARG A 242 8.79 -4.28 -4.49
CA ARG A 242 10.08 -4.59 -3.84
C ARG A 242 9.93 -5.03 -2.39
N ILE A 243 8.99 -4.46 -1.64
CA ILE A 243 8.79 -4.79 -0.23
C ILE A 243 7.74 -5.89 0.02
N LYS A 244 6.99 -6.32 -1.00
CA LYS A 244 5.96 -7.38 -0.92
C LYS A 244 6.52 -8.65 -0.30
N GLU A 245 7.59 -9.19 -0.86
CA GLU A 245 8.20 -10.44 -0.38
C GLU A 245 8.71 -10.36 1.06
N PRO A 246 9.49 -9.32 1.46
CA PRO A 246 9.83 -9.09 2.85
C PRO A 246 8.60 -9.00 3.78
N ALA A 247 7.53 -8.30 3.37
CA ALA A 247 6.30 -8.16 4.15
C ALA A 247 5.64 -9.50 4.42
N ILE A 248 5.47 -10.31 3.38
CA ILE A 248 4.87 -11.65 3.48
C ILE A 248 5.74 -12.56 4.35
N LYS A 249 7.06 -12.54 4.18
CA LYS A 249 7.97 -13.33 5.02
C LYS A 249 7.91 -12.93 6.48
N LEU A 250 7.86 -11.62 6.76
CA LEU A 250 7.73 -11.13 8.12
C LEU A 250 6.42 -11.60 8.75
N PHE A 251 5.29 -11.44 8.04
CA PHE A 251 3.99 -11.96 8.49
C PHE A 251 4.03 -13.46 8.80
N GLN A 252 4.64 -14.27 7.93
CA GLN A 252 4.78 -15.71 8.15
C GLN A 252 5.61 -16.03 9.39
N ARG A 253 6.68 -15.28 9.66
CA ARG A 253 7.53 -15.47 10.83
C ARG A 253 6.83 -15.06 12.12
N GLU A 254 6.16 -13.91 12.11
CA GLU A 254 5.38 -13.43 13.25
C GLU A 254 4.22 -14.38 13.57
N ALA A 255 3.45 -14.82 12.56
CA ALA A 255 2.38 -15.80 12.74
C ALA A 255 2.88 -17.14 13.32
N ASN A 256 4.05 -17.62 12.88
CA ASN A 256 4.63 -18.84 13.42
C ASN A 256 5.12 -18.66 14.86
N LEU A 257 5.70 -17.52 15.18
CA LEU A 257 6.17 -17.21 16.53
C LEU A 257 4.99 -17.07 17.49
N ASN A 258 3.96 -16.32 17.13
CA ASN A 258 2.75 -16.13 17.94
C ASN A 258 2.06 -17.47 18.22
N PHE A 259 1.84 -18.28 17.17
CA PHE A 259 1.28 -19.63 17.35
C PHE A 259 2.14 -20.51 18.25
N TYR A 260 3.47 -20.40 18.16
CA TYR A 260 4.37 -21.13 19.03
C TYR A 260 4.29 -20.61 20.47
N LEU A 261 4.28 -19.29 20.69
CA LEU A 261 4.14 -18.68 22.01
C LEU A 261 2.82 -19.10 22.68
N ASP A 262 1.71 -19.07 21.96
CA ASP A 262 0.41 -19.47 22.47
C ASP A 262 0.42 -20.93 22.94
N ASN A 263 1.10 -21.82 22.21
CA ASN A 263 1.20 -23.22 22.58
C ASN A 263 2.20 -23.49 23.71
N VAL A 264 3.25 -22.66 23.85
CA VAL A 264 4.27 -22.83 24.91
C VAL A 264 3.75 -22.36 26.26
N THR A 265 2.83 -21.40 26.30
CA THR A 265 2.19 -20.96 27.54
C THR A 265 1.30 -22.06 28.15
N ILE A 266 0.87 -23.03 27.33
CA ILE A 266 0.09 -24.18 27.79
C ILE A 266 1.05 -25.30 28.22
N GLN A 267 1.26 -25.41 29.51
CA GLN A 267 2.04 -26.52 30.07
C GLN A 267 1.26 -27.82 29.86
N VAL A 268 1.87 -28.78 29.17
CA VAL A 268 1.26 -30.11 28.99
C VAL A 268 1.54 -30.94 30.22
N PRO A 269 0.52 -31.31 31.02
CA PRO A 269 0.74 -32.22 32.14
C PRO A 269 1.14 -33.60 31.60
N TYR A 270 2.13 -34.20 32.19
CA TYR A 270 2.47 -35.59 31.93
C TYR A 270 2.40 -36.39 33.22
N LEU A 271 1.92 -37.63 33.09
CA LEU A 271 1.78 -38.60 34.17
C LEU A 271 2.63 -39.81 33.81
N ASN A 272 3.49 -40.22 34.75
CA ASN A 272 4.14 -41.50 34.67
C ASN A 272 3.42 -42.44 35.68
N LEU A 273 2.52 -43.28 35.17
CA LEU A 273 1.66 -44.16 35.94
C LEU A 273 2.14 -45.59 35.80
N ASN A 274 2.02 -46.36 36.90
CA ASN A 274 2.28 -47.80 36.87
C ASN A 274 1.26 -48.57 36.02
N ASP A 275 0.02 -48.07 35.96
CA ASP A 275 -1.03 -48.58 35.09
C ASP A 275 -1.50 -47.46 34.12
N PRO A 276 -1.19 -47.54 32.81
CA PRO A 276 -1.59 -46.54 31.85
C PRO A 276 -3.09 -46.35 31.68
N GLU A 277 -3.91 -47.34 32.01
CA GLU A 277 -5.37 -47.25 31.87
C GLU A 277 -6.01 -46.42 32.99
N SER A 278 -5.33 -46.27 34.13
CA SER A 278 -5.85 -45.52 35.28
C SER A 278 -6.01 -44.03 35.03
N TRP A 279 -5.36 -43.47 33.99
CA TRP A 279 -5.47 -42.05 33.64
C TRP A 279 -6.88 -41.61 33.18
N LYS A 280 -7.67 -42.54 32.63
CA LYS A 280 -9.03 -42.29 32.14
C LYS A 280 -9.99 -41.86 33.24
N SER A 281 -9.68 -42.20 34.49
CA SER A 281 -10.49 -41.87 35.67
C SER A 281 -9.98 -40.63 36.43
N LEU A 282 -8.87 -40.03 36.03
CA LEU A 282 -8.30 -38.88 36.73
C LEU A 282 -8.98 -37.55 36.29
N PRO A 283 -9.42 -36.73 37.24
CA PRO A 283 -10.00 -35.42 36.92
C PRO A 283 -8.87 -34.47 36.45
N MET A 284 -8.73 -34.33 35.16
CA MET A 284 -7.79 -33.38 34.53
C MET A 284 -8.37 -31.95 34.50
N THR A 285 -8.63 -31.39 35.67
CA THR A 285 -9.08 -30.01 35.79
C THR A 285 -7.99 -29.18 36.46
N PRO A 286 -7.85 -27.87 36.14
CA PRO A 286 -6.85 -26.99 36.74
C PRO A 286 -6.93 -26.90 38.29
N LEU A 287 -8.05 -27.29 38.85
CA LEU A 287 -8.32 -27.27 40.31
C LEU A 287 -8.41 -28.67 40.92
N GLY A 288 -8.18 -29.73 40.13
CA GLY A 288 -8.22 -31.11 40.61
C GLY A 288 -6.93 -31.51 41.32
N ALA A 289 -7.03 -32.11 42.49
CA ALA A 289 -5.90 -32.74 43.16
C ALA A 289 -5.67 -34.13 42.55
N ILE A 290 -4.43 -34.38 42.08
CA ILE A 290 -4.00 -35.68 41.57
C ILE A 290 -3.29 -36.42 42.69
N VAL A 291 -3.80 -37.62 43.07
CA VAL A 291 -3.16 -38.50 44.05
C VAL A 291 -2.31 -39.48 43.28
N LEU A 292 -1.00 -39.51 43.58
CA LEU A 292 -0.02 -40.37 42.92
C LEU A 292 0.40 -41.52 43.83
N GLY A 293 0.65 -42.68 43.25
CA GLY A 293 1.25 -43.83 43.93
C GLY A 293 2.75 -43.66 44.18
N LEU A 294 3.34 -44.60 44.89
CA LEU A 294 4.69 -44.48 45.47
C LEU A 294 5.82 -44.32 44.44
N ASN A 295 5.63 -44.73 43.19
CA ASN A 295 6.59 -44.59 42.09
C ASN A 295 6.06 -43.78 40.90
N GLU A 296 4.90 -43.13 41.08
CA GLU A 296 4.24 -42.36 40.03
C GLU A 296 4.72 -40.94 40.10
N LYS A 297 4.84 -40.27 38.96
CA LYS A 297 5.31 -38.88 38.84
C LYS A 297 4.33 -38.06 38.01
N PHE A 298 4.01 -36.92 38.54
CA PHE A 298 3.33 -35.87 37.80
C PHE A 298 4.33 -34.74 37.51
N GLY A 299 4.24 -34.18 36.32
CA GLY A 299 5.04 -33.02 35.96
C GLY A 299 4.40 -32.30 34.79
N TYR A 300 4.95 -31.16 34.50
CA TYR A 300 4.60 -30.39 33.32
C TYR A 300 5.74 -30.43 32.32
N ALA A 301 5.42 -30.80 31.09
CA ALA A 301 6.33 -30.66 29.99
C ALA A 301 6.17 -29.25 29.42
N SER A 302 7.19 -28.42 29.56
CA SER A 302 7.27 -27.13 28.87
C SER A 302 8.12 -27.29 27.62
N PRO A 303 7.69 -26.78 26.47
CA PRO A 303 8.53 -26.71 25.29
C PRO A 303 9.82 -25.95 25.60
N SER A 304 10.91 -26.35 24.97
CA SER A 304 12.21 -25.69 25.16
C SER A 304 12.16 -24.25 24.68
N SER A 305 12.61 -23.33 25.51
CA SER A 305 12.80 -21.92 25.15
C SER A 305 13.90 -21.68 24.11
N ALA A 306 14.70 -22.69 23.80
CA ALA A 306 15.82 -22.60 22.85
C ALA A 306 15.39 -22.24 21.40
N GLY A 307 14.11 -22.43 21.04
CA GLY A 307 13.57 -22.03 19.73
C GLY A 307 13.21 -20.54 19.59
N PHE A 308 13.13 -19.78 20.68
CA PHE A 308 12.67 -18.37 20.63
C PHE A 308 13.73 -17.44 20.03
N GLU A 309 14.99 -17.56 20.50
CA GLU A 309 16.06 -16.68 20.03
C GLU A 309 16.27 -16.75 18.51
N PRO A 310 16.34 -17.93 17.85
CA PRO A 310 16.40 -18.01 16.40
C PRO A 310 15.17 -17.39 15.71
N SER A 311 13.98 -17.48 16.32
CA SER A 311 12.76 -16.93 15.77
C SER A 311 12.77 -15.40 15.81
N PHE A 312 13.15 -14.79 16.94
CA PHE A 312 13.33 -13.34 17.06
C PHE A 312 14.38 -12.83 16.07
N LYS A 313 15.54 -13.49 16.01
CA LYS A 313 16.61 -13.14 15.07
C LYS A 313 16.14 -13.25 13.60
N SER A 314 15.30 -14.23 13.27
CA SER A 314 14.71 -14.35 11.93
C SER A 314 13.76 -13.20 11.62
N ILE A 315 12.97 -12.71 12.58
CA ILE A 315 12.11 -11.53 12.43
C ILE A 315 12.96 -10.27 12.21
N GLU A 316 14.01 -10.07 13.00
CA GLU A 316 14.94 -8.95 12.81
C GLU A 316 15.61 -8.96 11.44
N LEU A 317 16.01 -10.14 10.95
CA LEU A 317 16.54 -10.27 9.59
C LEU A 317 15.50 -9.92 8.51
N CYS A 318 14.23 -10.27 8.70
CA CYS A 318 13.18 -9.84 7.78
C CYS A 318 12.98 -8.32 7.79
N LYS A 319 13.00 -7.69 8.98
CA LYS A 319 12.94 -6.21 9.10
C LYS A 319 14.13 -5.55 8.41
N ARG A 320 15.33 -6.09 8.61
CA ARG A 320 16.53 -5.61 7.90
C ARG A 320 16.39 -5.72 6.38
N SER A 321 15.79 -6.81 5.88
CA SER A 321 15.55 -6.97 4.43
C SER A 321 14.62 -5.89 3.85
N PHE A 322 13.65 -5.38 4.61
CA PHE A 322 12.86 -4.22 4.17
C PHE A 322 13.75 -3.02 3.92
N TYR A 323 14.55 -2.66 4.92
CA TYR A 323 15.41 -1.49 4.85
C TYR A 323 16.46 -1.61 3.73
N GLU A 324 17.13 -2.77 3.63
CA GLU A 324 18.09 -3.04 2.57
C GLU A 324 17.47 -2.96 1.17
N SER A 325 16.24 -3.45 1.00
CA SER A 325 15.53 -3.36 -0.28
C SER A 325 15.28 -1.91 -0.69
N LEU A 326 14.88 -1.05 0.26
CA LEU A 326 14.66 0.38 0.00
C LEU A 326 15.97 1.12 -0.29
N GLN A 327 17.06 0.80 0.42
CA GLN A 327 18.37 1.39 0.15
C GLN A 327 18.94 0.99 -1.22
N ILE A 328 18.76 -0.27 -1.63
CA ILE A 328 19.16 -0.73 -2.96
C ILE A 328 18.40 0.05 -4.03
N MET A 329 17.08 0.20 -3.85
CA MET A 329 16.23 0.94 -4.75
C MET A 329 16.63 2.41 -4.85
N ALA A 330 16.96 3.05 -3.73
CA ALA A 330 17.45 4.42 -3.71
C ALA A 330 18.76 4.58 -4.48
N LYS A 331 19.67 3.61 -4.35
CA LYS A 331 20.95 3.60 -5.12
C LYS A 331 20.70 3.36 -6.61
N GLU A 332 19.75 2.50 -6.98
CA GLU A 332 19.34 2.28 -8.36
C GLU A 332 18.74 3.56 -8.95
N ALA A 333 17.87 4.26 -8.21
CA ALA A 333 17.30 5.54 -8.61
C ALA A 333 18.37 6.58 -8.92
N ALA A 334 19.40 6.68 -8.06
CA ALA A 334 20.51 7.60 -8.24
C ALA A 334 21.37 7.31 -9.49
N ALA A 335 21.34 6.08 -9.99
CA ALA A 335 22.07 5.68 -11.18
C ALA A 335 21.30 5.92 -12.50
N LEU A 336 20.00 6.27 -12.45
CA LEU A 336 19.16 6.45 -13.62
C LEU A 336 19.49 7.79 -14.35
N PRO A 337 19.43 7.82 -15.70
CA PRO A 337 19.62 9.05 -16.48
C PRO A 337 18.62 10.17 -16.16
N GLN A 338 17.48 9.82 -15.57
CA GLN A 338 16.44 10.77 -15.16
C GLN A 338 16.85 11.66 -13.99
N ALA A 339 17.79 11.22 -13.16
CA ALA A 339 18.38 12.05 -12.10
C ALA A 339 18.94 13.38 -12.61
N GLY A 340 19.34 13.46 -13.89
CA GLY A 340 19.82 14.68 -14.55
C GLY A 340 18.73 15.65 -15.04
N ARG A 341 17.43 15.31 -14.92
CA ARG A 341 16.30 16.20 -15.29
C ARG A 341 15.87 17.12 -14.14
N LEU A 342 16.32 16.86 -12.95
CA LEU A 342 16.13 17.77 -11.82
C LEU A 342 16.93 19.04 -12.07
N SER A 343 16.39 20.21 -11.71
CA SER A 343 17.08 21.48 -11.90
C SER A 343 18.47 21.44 -11.28
N GLY A 344 19.45 22.16 -11.85
CA GLY A 344 20.83 22.12 -11.37
C GLY A 344 20.97 22.41 -9.86
N GLU A 345 20.11 23.30 -9.29
CA GLU A 345 20.05 23.55 -7.85
C GLU A 345 19.48 22.36 -7.07
N ALA A 346 18.52 21.61 -7.64
CA ALA A 346 17.99 20.40 -7.02
C ALA A 346 19.02 19.25 -7.03
N VAL A 347 19.81 19.13 -8.10
CA VAL A 347 20.88 18.13 -8.21
C VAL A 347 22.01 18.40 -7.22
N GLU A 348 22.42 19.65 -7.01
CA GLU A 348 23.42 20.01 -6.01
C GLU A 348 22.96 19.77 -4.56
N SER A 349 21.65 19.84 -4.30
CA SER A 349 21.08 19.56 -2.98
C SER A 349 20.79 18.08 -2.72
N MET A 350 20.62 17.28 -3.79
CA MET A 350 20.34 15.84 -3.70
C MET A 350 21.61 15.01 -3.61
N GLN A 351 22.31 15.07 -2.48
CA GLN A 351 23.48 14.23 -2.24
C GLN A 351 23.14 12.82 -1.75
N LYS A 352 21.91 12.61 -1.31
CA LYS A 352 21.48 11.34 -0.73
C LYS A 352 20.61 10.52 -1.72
N PRO A 353 20.89 9.22 -1.89
CA PRO A 353 20.13 8.37 -2.82
C PRO A 353 18.62 8.34 -2.54
N MET A 354 18.21 8.45 -1.28
CA MET A 354 16.81 8.45 -0.89
C MET A 354 16.06 9.69 -1.39
N GLU A 355 16.69 10.86 -1.42
CA GLU A 355 16.12 12.10 -1.94
C GLU A 355 15.89 12.01 -3.46
N ILE A 356 16.79 11.32 -4.17
CA ILE A 356 16.64 11.05 -5.61
C ILE A 356 15.46 10.12 -5.87
N LEU A 357 15.32 9.07 -5.05
CA LEU A 357 14.18 8.15 -5.14
C LEU A 357 12.86 8.88 -4.90
N LEU A 358 12.76 9.73 -3.87
CA LEU A 358 11.58 10.55 -3.61
C LEU A 358 11.28 11.52 -4.77
N GLY A 359 12.31 12.13 -5.32
CA GLY A 359 12.20 12.99 -6.51
C GLY A 359 11.66 12.25 -7.73
N SER A 360 11.98 10.95 -7.89
CA SER A 360 11.47 10.12 -8.98
C SER A 360 9.97 9.87 -8.91
N PHE A 361 9.35 9.98 -7.74
CA PHE A 361 7.89 9.94 -7.57
C PHE A 361 7.27 11.32 -7.72
N ALA A 362 7.92 12.37 -7.23
CA ALA A 362 7.41 13.73 -7.29
C ALA A 362 7.27 14.23 -8.74
N TRP A 363 8.28 13.95 -9.56
CA TRP A 363 8.33 14.46 -10.93
C TRP A 363 7.19 13.96 -11.84
N PRO A 364 6.82 12.67 -11.91
CA PRO A 364 5.68 12.23 -12.72
C PRO A 364 4.35 12.85 -12.29
N ILE A 365 4.18 13.10 -10.98
CA ILE A 365 2.96 13.75 -10.45
C ILE A 365 2.92 15.19 -10.90
N GLN A 366 4.04 15.91 -10.80
CA GLN A 366 4.16 17.30 -11.26
C GLN A 366 3.89 17.41 -12.76
N ASP A 367 4.55 16.58 -13.59
CA ASP A 367 4.39 16.58 -15.05
C ASP A 367 2.93 16.31 -15.46
N ALA A 368 2.29 15.32 -14.88
CA ALA A 368 0.89 15.01 -15.16
C ALA A 368 -0.05 16.12 -14.69
N LEU A 369 0.25 16.79 -13.57
CA LEU A 369 -0.52 17.92 -13.09
C LEU A 369 -0.35 19.14 -14.00
N GLU A 370 0.87 19.42 -14.47
CA GLU A 370 1.16 20.51 -15.43
C GLU A 370 0.43 20.26 -16.76
N ARG A 371 0.42 19.04 -17.27
CA ARG A 371 -0.36 18.66 -18.46
C ARG A 371 -1.87 18.85 -18.25
N SER A 372 -2.38 18.47 -17.09
CA SER A 372 -3.79 18.66 -16.72
C SER A 372 -4.15 20.15 -16.67
N ILE A 373 -3.28 20.99 -16.11
CA ILE A 373 -3.45 22.45 -16.08
C ILE A 373 -3.38 23.04 -17.48
N ALA A 374 -2.47 22.59 -18.34
CA ALA A 374 -2.39 23.04 -19.73
C ALA A 374 -3.70 22.75 -20.48
N SER A 375 -4.25 21.53 -20.35
CA SER A 375 -5.55 21.18 -20.92
C SER A 375 -6.70 22.02 -20.35
N LEU A 376 -6.70 22.28 -19.02
CA LEU A 376 -7.71 23.17 -18.41
C LEU A 376 -7.60 24.62 -18.91
N LYS A 377 -6.40 25.15 -19.18
CA LYS A 377 -6.20 26.46 -19.75
C LYS A 377 -6.80 26.56 -21.16
N GLU A 378 -6.59 25.55 -22.01
CA GLU A 378 -7.21 25.46 -23.32
C GLU A 378 -8.74 25.42 -23.22
N TYR A 379 -9.27 24.61 -22.36
CA TYR A 379 -10.71 24.46 -22.09
C TYR A 379 -11.34 25.80 -21.68
N ARG A 380 -10.67 26.55 -20.81
CA ARG A 380 -11.12 27.86 -20.34
C ARG A 380 -10.85 28.98 -21.31
N THR A 381 -10.27 28.71 -22.48
CA THR A 381 -9.84 29.71 -23.48
C THR A 381 -8.85 30.75 -22.92
N GLU A 382 -7.97 30.29 -22.03
CA GLU A 382 -6.94 31.07 -21.33
C GLU A 382 -5.52 30.52 -21.62
N PRO A 383 -5.13 30.23 -22.87
CA PRO A 383 -3.87 29.52 -23.15
C PRO A 383 -2.62 30.27 -22.67
N ASP A 384 -2.69 31.62 -22.68
CA ASP A 384 -1.57 32.51 -22.30
C ASP A 384 -1.54 32.82 -20.79
N ALA A 385 -2.43 32.26 -19.99
CA ALA A 385 -2.46 32.47 -18.54
C ALA A 385 -1.17 31.97 -17.88
N ASP A 386 -0.50 32.81 -17.08
CA ASP A 386 0.69 32.43 -16.32
C ASP A 386 0.28 31.67 -15.06
N ILE A 387 0.19 30.35 -15.23
CA ILE A 387 -0.21 29.43 -14.18
C ILE A 387 0.88 28.38 -14.01
N ARG A 388 1.42 28.25 -12.82
CA ARG A 388 2.56 27.39 -12.51
C ARG A 388 2.27 26.48 -11.34
N VAL A 389 2.78 25.25 -11.43
CA VAL A 389 2.81 24.32 -10.31
C VAL A 389 4.14 24.48 -9.58
N VAL A 390 4.08 24.59 -8.26
CA VAL A 390 5.27 24.67 -7.41
C VAL A 390 5.10 23.78 -6.20
N GLY A 391 6.20 23.49 -5.49
CA GLY A 391 6.14 22.73 -4.24
C GLY A 391 6.60 21.27 -4.37
N PHE A 392 7.12 20.87 -5.54
CA PHE A 392 7.76 19.56 -5.72
C PHE A 392 9.29 19.61 -5.72
N GLY A 393 9.90 20.78 -5.45
CA GLY A 393 11.30 21.06 -5.78
C GLY A 393 12.35 20.80 -4.72
N LYS A 394 12.00 20.58 -3.45
CA LYS A 394 12.95 20.23 -2.38
C LYS A 394 12.34 19.17 -1.52
N ILE A 395 12.94 17.99 -1.54
CA ILE A 395 12.59 16.88 -0.68
C ILE A 395 13.84 16.61 0.16
N GLU A 396 13.72 16.80 1.47
CA GLU A 396 14.75 16.40 2.43
C GLU A 396 14.31 15.09 3.05
N ALA A 397 15.14 14.05 2.95
CA ALA A 397 14.87 12.75 3.54
C ALA A 397 15.78 12.53 4.74
N ASP A 398 15.19 12.41 5.92
CA ASP A 398 15.90 11.90 7.10
C ASP A 398 15.77 10.38 7.14
N GLU A 399 16.85 9.70 6.77
CA GLU A 399 16.90 8.23 6.78
C GLU A 399 16.69 7.66 8.20
N THR A 400 17.00 8.43 9.25
CA THR A 400 16.79 8.04 10.63
C THR A 400 15.31 7.83 10.93
N GLU A 401 14.43 8.67 10.37
CA GLU A 401 12.97 8.51 10.53
C GLU A 401 12.48 7.18 9.93
N LEU A 402 13.04 6.78 8.78
CA LEU A 402 12.69 5.52 8.13
C LEU A 402 13.22 4.31 8.91
N GLU A 403 14.43 4.41 9.46
CA GLU A 403 15.01 3.39 10.33
C GLU A 403 14.19 3.22 11.61
N GLU A 404 13.83 4.31 12.28
CA GLU A 404 12.99 4.28 13.48
C GLU A 404 11.61 3.66 13.21
N LEU A 405 11.02 3.91 12.05
CA LEU A 405 9.74 3.33 11.65
C LEU A 405 9.82 1.80 11.52
N ILE A 406 10.92 1.28 10.98
CA ILE A 406 11.10 -0.15 10.71
C ILE A 406 11.58 -0.90 11.96
N PHE A 407 12.52 -0.33 12.69
CA PHE A 407 13.19 -0.99 13.81
C PHE A 407 12.68 -0.58 15.20
N GLY A 408 11.93 0.53 15.30
CA GLY A 408 11.47 1.12 16.56
C GLY A 408 12.54 2.00 17.22
N GLN A 409 12.07 2.96 18.03
CA GLN A 409 12.98 3.85 18.78
C GLN A 409 13.84 3.06 19.76
N GLY A 410 15.15 3.17 19.65
CA GLY A 410 16.09 2.61 20.63
C GLY A 410 17.08 1.57 20.10
N VAL A 411 16.91 1.08 18.85
CA VAL A 411 17.86 0.13 18.25
C VAL A 411 19.08 0.85 17.63
N VAL A 412 18.89 2.09 17.19
CA VAL A 412 19.94 2.90 16.52
C VAL A 412 21.10 3.27 17.45
N ASN A 413 20.88 3.38 18.75
CA ASN A 413 21.92 3.77 19.72
C ASN A 413 22.79 2.61 20.27
N GLY A 414 22.54 1.38 19.82
CA GLY A 414 23.25 0.20 20.33
C GLY A 414 24.47 -0.27 19.52
N ALA A 415 24.65 0.26 18.30
CA ALA A 415 25.71 -0.22 17.41
C ALA A 415 27.04 0.57 17.46
N GLU A 416 27.05 1.75 18.07
CA GLU A 416 28.25 2.62 18.10
C GLU A 416 29.11 2.56 19.38
N THR A 417 28.78 1.72 20.35
CA THR A 417 29.55 1.69 21.62
C THR A 417 30.24 0.36 21.92
N LYS A 418 30.96 -0.23 20.96
CA LYS A 418 31.90 -1.31 21.23
C LYS A 418 33.10 -1.33 20.30
N GLU A 419 33.74 -0.18 20.10
CA GLU A 419 35.15 -0.14 19.69
C GLU A 419 35.86 0.99 20.46
N GLY A 420 36.58 0.64 21.50
CA GLY A 420 37.46 1.58 22.21
C GLY A 420 37.57 1.33 23.70
N GLY A 421 38.35 0.35 24.08
CA GLY A 421 38.69 0.18 25.51
C GLY A 421 39.48 -1.06 25.84
N GLU A 422 40.50 -1.38 25.05
CA GLU A 422 41.65 -2.17 25.55
C GLU A 422 42.86 -1.23 25.70
N GLY A 423 43.07 -0.80 26.89
CA GLY A 423 44.28 -0.12 27.31
C GLY A 423 44.54 -0.52 28.75
N GLY A 424 45.07 -1.74 28.92
CA GLY A 424 45.58 -2.19 30.20
C GLY A 424 46.90 -1.46 30.51
N GLU A 425 46.95 -0.80 31.67
CA GLU A 425 48.20 -0.52 32.35
C GLU A 425 48.30 -1.42 33.57
N GLU A 426 49.14 -2.43 33.47
CA GLU A 426 49.79 -3.05 34.60
C GLU A 426 50.69 -1.99 35.29
N THR A 427 50.41 -1.70 36.54
CA THR A 427 51.42 -1.16 37.45
C THR A 427 51.62 -2.14 38.60
N THR A 428 52.68 -2.86 38.50
CA THR A 428 53.42 -3.43 39.63
C THR A 428 53.92 -2.31 40.51
N ASP A 429 53.69 -2.41 41.83
CA ASP A 429 54.72 -2.13 42.84
C ASP A 429 54.23 -2.49 44.25
N ASP A 430 55.13 -3.26 44.93
CA ASP A 430 55.31 -3.59 46.35
C ASP A 430 54.22 -4.33 47.15
#